data_97280491f1c0bebf58b7702e01905edf
#
_entry.id   97280491f1c0bebf58b7702e01905edf
#
_cell.length_a   1.000
_cell.length_b   1.000
_cell.length_c   1.000
_cell.angle_alpha   90.00
_cell.angle_beta   90.00
_cell.angle_gamma   90.00
#
_symmetry.space_group_name_H-M   'P 1'
#
loop_
_entity.id
_entity.type
_entity.pdbx_description
1 polymer ?
#
loop_
_entity_poly.entity_id
_entity_poly.type
_entity_poly.pdbx_seq_one_letter_code
_entity_poly.pdbx_strand_id
1 'polypeptide(L)'
;YGQPSGTTYEYIESYFTTNAIDLSLHPAVSLEFEHLFRYNNLGNTSFTPPTVFVSSDSINWTPFLVNGGISNNTQSNNPESEIINITSVAGSQSTVYLRFGWTSRCYYWMVDDVRLIKTPDHQLVCFEEVIGGWWLGYQGPAGGLGQDYTYYPIAQAIANPYAFECVLKNNGAVTQSSKLKVEVKDASGFNVFS
;
A
#
# COMPACT_ATOMS: atom_id res chain seq x y z
N TYR A 1 -7.26 -26.43 -3.47
CA TYR A 1 -8.60 -25.86 -3.18
C TYR A 1 -9.17 -26.60 -1.98
N GLY A 2 -9.20 -25.92 -0.79
CA GLY A 2 -9.81 -26.48 0.39
C GLY A 2 -11.31 -26.71 0.16
N GLN A 3 -11.70 -27.93 -0.15
CA GLN A 3 -13.11 -28.31 -0.12
C GLN A 3 -13.54 -28.43 1.36
N PRO A 4 -14.67 -27.87 1.76
CA PRO A 4 -15.13 -28.04 3.11
C PRO A 4 -15.47 -29.52 3.37
N SER A 5 -14.76 -30.14 4.28
CA SER A 5 -15.18 -31.43 4.83
C SER A 5 -15.95 -31.15 6.13
N GLY A 6 -17.26 -31.16 6.05
CA GLY A 6 -18.11 -30.85 7.18
C GLY A 6 -18.18 -29.35 7.52
N THR A 7 -18.19 -28.99 8.79
CA THR A 7 -18.25 -27.62 9.31
C THR A 7 -16.87 -26.99 9.58
N THR A 8 -15.79 -27.72 9.32
CA THR A 8 -14.42 -27.25 9.57
C THR A 8 -13.79 -26.82 8.26
N TYR A 9 -13.52 -25.53 8.12
CA TYR A 9 -12.77 -24.99 6.99
C TYR A 9 -11.28 -24.99 7.35
N GLU A 10 -10.46 -25.68 6.54
CA GLU A 10 -9.02 -25.58 6.63
C GLU A 10 -8.59 -24.23 6.06
N TYR A 11 -7.56 -23.61 6.67
CA TYR A 11 -6.91 -22.45 6.11
C TYR A 11 -5.76 -22.88 5.20
N ILE A 12 -5.47 -22.02 4.24
CA ILE A 12 -4.34 -22.17 3.34
C ILE A 12 -3.26 -21.20 3.83
N GLU A 13 -2.10 -21.73 4.13
CA GLU A 13 -0.88 -20.96 4.34
C GLU A 13 0.07 -21.28 3.19
N SER A 14 0.45 -20.26 2.45
CA SER A 14 1.29 -20.42 1.28
C SER A 14 2.43 -19.42 1.28
N TYR A 15 3.63 -19.94 1.08
CA TYR A 15 4.84 -19.14 0.93
C TYR A 15 5.66 -19.65 -0.24
N PHE A 16 6.25 -18.71 -0.98
CA PHE A 16 7.38 -19.06 -1.83
C PHE A 16 8.59 -18.17 -1.47
N THR A 17 9.77 -18.76 -1.45
CA THR A 17 11.01 -18.07 -1.04
C THR A 17 12.04 -18.19 -2.16
N THR A 18 12.71 -17.09 -2.47
CA THR A 18 13.79 -17.08 -3.46
C THR A 18 15.03 -17.82 -2.95
N ASN A 19 15.92 -18.14 -3.86
CA ASN A 19 17.31 -18.41 -3.49
C ASN A 19 17.98 -17.16 -2.91
N ALA A 20 19.16 -17.32 -2.35
CA ALA A 20 19.98 -16.20 -1.86
C ALA A 20 20.34 -15.26 -3.02
N ILE A 21 20.22 -13.96 -2.76
CA ILE A 21 20.50 -12.88 -3.71
C ILE A 21 21.62 -12.03 -3.10
N ASP A 22 22.66 -11.76 -3.87
CA ASP A 22 23.76 -10.86 -3.46
C ASP A 22 23.43 -9.42 -3.85
N LEU A 23 23.32 -8.55 -2.84
CA LEU A 23 23.05 -7.12 -2.98
C LEU A 23 24.19 -6.27 -2.38
N SER A 24 25.37 -6.82 -2.20
CA SER A 24 26.52 -6.16 -1.57
C SER A 24 26.92 -4.84 -2.23
N LEU A 25 26.71 -4.72 -3.56
CA LEU A 25 26.99 -3.51 -4.34
C LEU A 25 25.78 -2.57 -4.48
N HIS A 26 24.66 -2.88 -3.84
CA HIS A 26 23.40 -2.16 -3.97
C HIS A 26 22.95 -1.57 -2.62
N PRO A 27 23.43 -0.35 -2.28
CA PRO A 27 23.14 0.25 -0.97
C PRO A 27 21.67 0.67 -0.79
N ALA A 28 20.92 0.87 -1.87
CA ALA A 28 19.52 1.23 -1.85
C ALA A 28 18.75 0.39 -2.87
N VAL A 29 17.80 -0.40 -2.39
CA VAL A 29 17.09 -1.43 -3.17
C VAL A 29 15.60 -1.38 -2.92
N SER A 30 14.83 -1.40 -4.00
CA SER A 30 13.39 -1.64 -3.99
C SER A 30 13.05 -2.92 -4.72
N LEU A 31 12.02 -3.59 -4.22
CA LEU A 31 11.35 -4.70 -4.88
C LEU A 31 10.18 -4.15 -5.69
N GLU A 32 10.15 -4.47 -6.97
CA GLU A 32 9.05 -4.16 -7.88
C GLU A 32 8.45 -5.45 -8.40
N PHE A 33 7.12 -5.53 -8.47
CA PHE A 33 6.42 -6.67 -9.04
C PHE A 33 5.00 -6.29 -9.48
N GLU A 34 4.46 -7.07 -10.41
CA GLU A 34 3.05 -7.02 -10.75
C GLU A 34 2.28 -8.10 -9.99
N HIS A 35 1.06 -7.79 -9.59
CA HIS A 35 0.26 -8.76 -8.87
C HIS A 35 -1.25 -8.62 -9.14
N LEU A 36 -1.94 -9.68 -8.78
CA LEU A 36 -3.38 -9.76 -8.72
C LEU A 36 -3.77 -10.54 -7.47
N PHE A 37 -4.58 -9.96 -6.62
CA PHE A 37 -5.12 -10.68 -5.47
C PHE A 37 -6.63 -10.50 -5.31
N ARG A 38 -7.22 -11.47 -4.68
CA ARG A 38 -8.50 -11.39 -4.01
C ARG A 38 -8.30 -11.96 -2.62
N TYR A 39 -8.53 -11.15 -1.59
CA TYR A 39 -8.27 -11.51 -0.21
C TYR A 39 -9.52 -11.37 0.67
N ASN A 40 -9.71 -12.34 1.57
CA ASN A 40 -10.71 -12.28 2.61
C ASN A 40 -10.25 -13.16 3.79
N ASN A 41 -10.18 -12.58 4.97
CA ASN A 41 -9.81 -13.30 6.20
C ASN A 41 -10.99 -14.00 6.88
N LEU A 42 -12.21 -13.86 6.34
CA LEU A 42 -13.44 -14.45 6.88
C LEU A 42 -13.66 -14.13 8.38
N GLY A 43 -13.22 -12.94 8.81
CA GLY A 43 -13.32 -12.49 10.20
C GLY A 43 -12.22 -13.03 11.12
N ASN A 44 -11.26 -13.77 10.60
CA ASN A 44 -10.08 -14.21 11.37
C ASN A 44 -8.91 -13.24 11.21
N THR A 45 -8.71 -12.39 12.20
CA THR A 45 -7.64 -11.37 12.20
C THR A 45 -6.23 -11.93 12.34
N SER A 46 -6.09 -13.24 12.62
CA SER A 46 -4.78 -13.92 12.66
C SER A 46 -4.28 -14.29 11.25
N PHE A 47 -5.11 -14.17 10.22
CA PHE A 47 -4.68 -14.42 8.85
C PHE A 47 -3.83 -13.26 8.32
N THR A 48 -2.72 -13.62 7.71
CA THR A 48 -1.78 -12.69 7.10
C THR A 48 -2.24 -12.38 5.66
N PRO A 49 -2.55 -11.12 5.33
CA PRO A 49 -2.81 -10.75 3.94
C PRO A 49 -1.54 -10.93 3.09
N PRO A 50 -1.64 -10.84 1.76
CA PRO A 50 -0.46 -10.80 0.89
C PRO A 50 0.62 -9.89 1.46
N THR A 51 1.77 -10.47 1.77
CA THR A 51 2.89 -9.80 2.45
C THR A 51 4.22 -10.30 1.88
N VAL A 52 5.14 -9.38 1.66
CA VAL A 52 6.52 -9.71 1.33
C VAL A 52 7.34 -9.71 2.61
N PHE A 53 8.11 -10.76 2.82
CA PHE A 53 9.05 -10.87 3.92
C PHE A 53 10.47 -10.83 3.36
N VAL A 54 11.34 -10.07 3.99
CA VAL A 54 12.75 -9.94 3.61
C VAL A 54 13.64 -10.39 4.75
N SER A 55 14.68 -11.12 4.43
CA SER A 55 15.64 -11.64 5.42
C SER A 55 17.05 -11.61 4.86
N SER A 56 18.05 -11.36 5.70
CA SER A 56 19.48 -11.49 5.38
C SER A 56 20.10 -12.81 5.88
N ASP A 57 19.35 -13.62 6.62
CA ASP A 57 19.84 -14.85 7.25
C ASP A 57 18.92 -16.08 7.06
N SER A 58 17.80 -15.93 6.37
CA SER A 58 16.73 -16.92 6.19
C SER A 58 16.02 -17.38 7.48
N ILE A 59 16.33 -16.79 8.62
CA ILE A 59 15.78 -17.12 9.94
C ILE A 59 14.89 -15.98 10.42
N ASN A 60 15.43 -14.76 10.43
CA ASN A 60 14.73 -13.56 10.89
C ASN A 60 14.10 -12.84 9.69
N TRP A 61 12.79 -12.73 9.69
CA TRP A 61 12.01 -12.18 8.57
C TRP A 61 11.36 -10.86 8.95
N THR A 62 11.59 -9.83 8.17
CA THR A 62 10.94 -8.53 8.32
C THR A 62 9.78 -8.44 7.32
N PRO A 63 8.54 -8.24 7.79
CA PRO A 63 7.39 -8.08 6.92
C PRO A 63 7.34 -6.70 6.28
N PHE A 64 7.01 -6.66 5.01
CA PHE A 64 6.68 -5.47 4.24
C PHE A 64 5.26 -5.64 3.69
N LEU A 65 4.39 -4.73 4.08
CA LEU A 65 2.98 -4.79 3.70
C LEU A 65 2.82 -4.41 2.22
N VAL A 66 2.14 -5.27 1.47
CA VAL A 66 1.72 -4.98 0.09
C VAL A 66 0.63 -3.93 0.13
N ASN A 67 0.66 -2.96 -0.78
CA ASN A 67 -0.28 -1.82 -0.86
C ASN A 67 -0.44 -1.05 0.47
N GLY A 68 0.62 -0.99 1.29
CA GLY A 68 0.55 -0.36 2.61
C GLY A 68 -0.32 -1.09 3.64
N GLY A 69 -0.84 -2.26 3.28
CA GLY A 69 -1.74 -3.11 4.06
C GLY A 69 -3.05 -3.38 3.32
N ILE A 70 -3.39 -4.65 3.20
CA ILE A 70 -4.59 -5.10 2.48
C ILE A 70 -5.72 -5.30 3.47
N SER A 71 -6.80 -4.54 3.27
CA SER A 71 -8.02 -4.67 4.06
C SER A 71 -8.75 -5.98 3.78
N ASN A 72 -9.57 -6.42 4.76
CA ASN A 72 -10.42 -7.59 4.58
C ASN A 72 -11.41 -7.39 3.44
N ASN A 73 -11.68 -8.46 2.70
CA ASN A 73 -12.66 -8.51 1.61
C ASN A 73 -12.36 -7.55 0.45
N THR A 74 -11.09 -7.41 0.07
CA THR A 74 -10.65 -6.55 -1.04
C THR A 74 -10.03 -7.33 -2.18
N GLN A 75 -9.89 -6.66 -3.32
CA GLN A 75 -9.19 -7.16 -4.50
C GLN A 75 -8.36 -6.04 -5.12
N SER A 76 -7.29 -6.42 -5.81
CA SER A 76 -6.49 -5.49 -6.61
C SER A 76 -7.10 -5.22 -7.98
N ASN A 77 -6.56 -4.22 -8.68
CA ASN A 77 -6.66 -4.12 -10.13
C ASN A 77 -5.94 -5.31 -10.80
N ASN A 78 -6.07 -5.43 -12.11
CA ASN A 78 -5.45 -6.51 -12.89
C ASN A 78 -4.73 -5.96 -14.14
N PRO A 79 -3.40 -5.95 -14.16
CA PRO A 79 -2.48 -6.11 -13.04
C PRO A 79 -2.45 -4.85 -12.16
N GLU A 80 -1.94 -5.00 -10.96
CA GLU A 80 -1.53 -3.91 -10.10
C GLU A 80 -0.03 -3.97 -9.89
N SER A 81 0.66 -2.84 -10.05
CA SER A 81 2.10 -2.76 -9.86
C SER A 81 2.41 -2.24 -8.46
N GLU A 82 3.31 -2.91 -7.76
CA GLU A 82 3.75 -2.54 -6.42
C GLU A 82 5.26 -2.31 -6.37
N ILE A 83 5.66 -1.27 -5.66
CA ILE A 83 7.06 -0.97 -5.37
C ILE A 83 7.24 -0.84 -3.85
N ILE A 84 8.11 -1.68 -3.30
CA ILE A 84 8.40 -1.73 -1.87
C ILE A 84 9.88 -1.41 -1.66
N ASN A 85 10.19 -0.34 -0.94
CA ASN A 85 11.56 -0.06 -0.52
C ASN A 85 11.99 -1.03 0.58
N ILE A 86 12.92 -1.93 0.27
CA ILE A 86 13.44 -2.96 1.17
C ILE A 86 14.86 -2.65 1.66
N THR A 87 15.36 -1.46 1.42
CA THR A 87 16.73 -1.02 1.74
C THR A 87 17.11 -1.29 3.19
N SER A 88 16.18 -1.10 4.12
CA SER A 88 16.43 -1.26 5.56
C SER A 88 16.91 -2.65 5.97
N VAL A 89 16.61 -3.68 5.17
CA VAL A 89 17.01 -5.07 5.41
C VAL A 89 17.97 -5.56 4.35
N ALA A 90 17.77 -5.15 3.10
CA ALA A 90 18.46 -5.71 1.94
C ALA A 90 19.67 -4.88 1.48
N GLY A 91 19.74 -3.60 1.85
CA GLY A 91 20.79 -2.69 1.36
C GLY A 91 22.19 -3.15 1.77
N SER A 92 23.10 -3.24 0.79
CA SER A 92 24.50 -3.68 0.95
C SER A 92 24.70 -5.07 1.58
N GLN A 93 23.66 -5.91 1.59
CA GLN A 93 23.77 -7.28 2.13
C GLN A 93 24.27 -8.25 1.04
N SER A 94 25.24 -9.11 1.40
CA SER A 94 25.73 -10.17 0.50
C SER A 94 24.79 -11.37 0.39
N THR A 95 23.80 -11.43 1.26
CA THR A 95 22.80 -12.51 1.27
C THR A 95 21.44 -11.94 1.62
N VAL A 96 20.51 -12.05 0.71
CA VAL A 96 19.12 -11.61 0.90
C VAL A 96 18.17 -12.66 0.37
N TYR A 97 17.11 -12.91 1.11
CA TYR A 97 16.00 -13.78 0.71
C TYR A 97 14.71 -12.98 0.69
N LEU A 98 13.91 -13.20 -0.32
CA LEU A 98 12.55 -12.67 -0.44
C LEU A 98 11.57 -13.82 -0.26
N ARG A 99 10.52 -13.59 0.50
CA ARG A 99 9.44 -14.54 0.68
C ARG A 99 8.11 -13.83 0.45
N PHE A 100 7.33 -14.34 -0.47
CA PHE A 100 5.96 -13.92 -0.71
C PHE A 100 5.05 -14.88 0.03
N GLY A 101 4.18 -14.35 0.88
CA GLY A 101 3.36 -15.20 1.73
C GLY A 101 2.02 -14.61 2.07
N TRP A 102 1.05 -15.47 2.33
CA TRP A 102 -0.28 -15.11 2.77
C TRP A 102 -0.95 -16.29 3.46
N THR A 103 -1.96 -15.98 4.30
CA THR A 103 -2.85 -16.98 4.88
C THR A 103 -4.29 -16.59 4.64
N SER A 104 -5.11 -17.54 4.18
CA SER A 104 -6.53 -17.35 3.96
C SER A 104 -7.25 -18.70 3.89
N ARG A 105 -8.58 -18.67 3.83
CA ARG A 105 -9.41 -19.86 3.54
C ARG A 105 -9.88 -19.92 2.11
N CYS A 106 -9.75 -18.82 1.37
CA CYS A 106 -10.28 -18.72 0.03
C CYS A 106 -9.51 -17.67 -0.76
N TYR A 107 -9.69 -17.72 -2.07
CA TYR A 107 -9.13 -16.80 -3.05
C TYR A 107 -7.67 -17.03 -3.38
N TYR A 108 -6.94 -16.01 -3.81
CA TYR A 108 -5.63 -16.17 -4.43
C TYR A 108 -4.79 -14.90 -4.32
N TRP A 109 -3.51 -15.08 -4.47
CA TRP A 109 -2.53 -14.06 -4.78
C TRP A 109 -1.62 -14.57 -5.90
N MET A 110 -1.57 -13.84 -7.00
CA MET A 110 -0.71 -14.09 -8.15
C MET A 110 0.35 -13.01 -8.18
N VAL A 111 1.59 -13.37 -8.45
CA VAL A 111 2.74 -12.46 -8.52
C VAL A 111 3.49 -12.76 -9.79
N ASP A 112 3.86 -11.70 -10.53
CA ASP A 112 4.61 -11.77 -11.77
C ASP A 112 5.59 -10.60 -11.89
N ASP A 113 6.46 -10.63 -12.89
CA ASP A 113 7.42 -9.57 -13.23
C ASP A 113 8.25 -9.06 -12.04
N VAL A 114 8.68 -9.96 -11.17
CA VAL A 114 9.44 -9.61 -9.95
C VAL A 114 10.82 -9.11 -10.32
N ARG A 115 11.13 -7.89 -9.89
CA ARG A 115 12.41 -7.21 -10.15
C ARG A 115 12.97 -6.57 -8.88
N LEU A 116 14.30 -6.59 -8.75
CA LEU A 116 15.01 -5.73 -7.81
C LEU A 116 15.55 -4.53 -8.58
N ILE A 117 15.19 -3.34 -8.13
CA ILE A 117 15.59 -2.09 -8.76
C ILE A 117 16.37 -1.21 -7.79
N LYS A 118 17.23 -0.35 -8.32
CA LYS A 118 17.84 0.69 -7.49
C LYS A 118 16.75 1.63 -6.99
N THR A 119 16.65 1.81 -5.68
CA THR A 119 15.71 2.79 -5.12
C THR A 119 16.10 4.20 -5.61
N PRO A 120 15.18 4.98 -6.20
CA PRO A 120 15.43 6.38 -6.50
C PRO A 120 15.76 7.17 -5.24
N ASP A 121 16.61 8.18 -5.33
CA ASP A 121 16.91 9.03 -4.17
C ASP A 121 15.66 9.77 -3.70
N HIS A 122 14.83 10.23 -4.64
CA HIS A 122 13.62 10.99 -4.38
C HIS A 122 12.43 10.39 -5.11
N GLN A 123 11.45 9.89 -4.36
CA GLN A 123 10.19 9.40 -4.91
C GLN A 123 9.07 9.56 -3.88
N LEU A 124 8.31 10.65 -4.02
CA LEU A 124 7.06 10.84 -3.27
C LEU A 124 5.88 10.45 -4.14
N VAL A 125 4.98 9.68 -3.56
CA VAL A 125 3.71 9.29 -4.18
C VAL A 125 2.58 9.80 -3.33
N CYS A 126 1.63 10.52 -3.94
CA CYS A 126 0.37 10.85 -3.31
C CYS A 126 -0.55 9.63 -3.40
N PHE A 127 -0.97 9.16 -2.26
CA PHE A 127 -1.81 7.96 -2.13
C PHE A 127 -3.28 8.30 -2.17
N GLU A 128 -3.62 9.40 -1.55
CA GLU A 128 -5.00 9.78 -1.33
C GLU A 128 -5.07 11.28 -1.06
N GLU A 129 -6.03 11.93 -1.70
CA GLU A 129 -6.39 13.31 -1.43
C GLU A 129 -7.78 13.34 -0.77
N VAL A 130 -7.91 14.13 0.29
CA VAL A 130 -9.15 14.26 1.03
C VAL A 130 -9.58 15.72 1.06
N ILE A 131 -10.79 15.96 0.58
CA ILE A 131 -11.44 17.26 0.69
C ILE A 131 -12.48 17.17 1.81
N GLY A 132 -12.41 18.09 2.78
CA GLY A 132 -13.33 18.12 3.92
C GLY A 132 -12.78 17.52 5.21
N GLY A 133 -11.63 16.86 5.13
CA GLY A 133 -10.89 16.30 6.26
C GLY A 133 -11.39 14.95 6.75
N TRP A 134 -10.47 14.15 7.22
CA TRP A 134 -10.71 12.82 7.79
C TRP A 134 -11.63 12.83 9.01
N TRP A 135 -11.57 13.88 9.78
CA TRP A 135 -12.34 14.05 11.02
C TRP A 135 -13.86 14.14 10.78
N LEU A 136 -14.29 14.47 9.57
CA LEU A 136 -15.71 14.49 9.21
C LEU A 136 -16.27 13.10 8.91
N GLY A 137 -15.43 12.06 8.86
CA GLY A 137 -15.84 10.69 8.57
C GLY A 137 -16.39 10.48 7.16
N TYR A 138 -16.15 11.42 6.26
CA TYR A 138 -16.69 11.41 4.90
C TYR A 138 -15.92 10.50 3.95
N GLN A 139 -14.70 10.15 4.31
CA GLN A 139 -13.88 9.24 3.51
C GLN A 139 -13.21 8.23 4.43
N GLY A 140 -13.73 7.04 4.42
CA GLY A 140 -13.09 5.89 5.00
C GLY A 140 -12.85 4.85 3.91
N PRO A 141 -11.98 3.87 4.13
CA PRO A 141 -11.75 2.78 3.20
C PRO A 141 -13.03 1.97 2.88
N ALA A 142 -14.11 2.20 3.59
CA ALA A 142 -15.43 1.60 3.37
C ALA A 142 -16.36 2.45 2.47
N GLY A 143 -15.84 3.46 1.77
CA GLY A 143 -16.66 4.31 0.91
C GLY A 143 -17.54 5.25 1.71
N GLY A 144 -16.99 5.91 2.72
CA GLY A 144 -17.65 7.03 3.38
C GLY A 144 -18.11 8.05 2.35
N LEU A 145 -19.16 8.79 2.66
CA LEU A 145 -19.70 9.83 1.81
C LEU A 145 -18.61 10.88 1.57
N GLY A 146 -17.85 10.71 0.48
CA GLY A 146 -17.04 11.80 -0.04
C GLY A 146 -17.93 13.03 -0.19
N GLN A 147 -17.37 14.22 -0.10
CA GLN A 147 -18.15 15.40 -0.39
C GLN A 147 -18.39 15.48 -1.91
N ASP A 148 -19.32 14.71 -2.41
CA ASP A 148 -19.84 14.78 -3.76
C ASP A 148 -20.76 16.00 -3.96
N TYR A 149 -20.60 17.03 -3.15
CA TYR A 149 -21.40 18.24 -3.32
C TYR A 149 -20.87 19.05 -4.49
N THR A 150 -21.66 19.12 -5.54
CA THR A 150 -21.44 20.02 -6.67
C THR A 150 -21.56 21.50 -6.22
N TYR A 151 -22.30 21.76 -5.15
CA TYR A 151 -22.49 23.07 -4.54
C TYR A 151 -22.41 22.99 -3.04
N TYR A 152 -21.65 23.90 -2.45
CA TYR A 152 -21.56 24.06 -1.00
C TYR A 152 -22.01 25.47 -0.61
N PRO A 153 -23.08 25.62 0.17
CA PRO A 153 -23.57 26.95 0.56
C PRO A 153 -22.49 27.77 1.26
N ILE A 154 -22.29 29.01 0.83
CA ILE A 154 -21.22 29.87 1.36
C ILE A 154 -21.31 30.07 2.88
N ALA A 155 -22.51 30.12 3.43
CA ALA A 155 -22.72 30.21 4.87
C ALA A 155 -22.19 28.97 5.62
N GLN A 156 -22.29 27.79 5.02
CA GLN A 156 -21.74 26.56 5.58
C GLN A 156 -20.22 26.51 5.43
N ALA A 157 -19.67 26.99 4.31
CA ALA A 157 -18.24 27.08 4.11
C ALA A 157 -17.56 28.04 5.10
N ILE A 158 -18.23 29.13 5.46
CA ILE A 158 -17.75 30.08 6.46
C ILE A 158 -17.82 29.45 7.86
N ALA A 159 -18.91 28.74 8.18
CA ALA A 159 -19.10 28.11 9.49
C ALA A 159 -18.18 26.90 9.70
N ASN A 160 -17.92 26.14 8.64
CA ASN A 160 -17.08 24.95 8.65
C ASN A 160 -16.09 25.00 7.48
N PRO A 161 -14.94 25.66 7.65
CA PRO A 161 -13.93 25.76 6.62
C PRO A 161 -13.48 24.37 6.14
N TYR A 162 -13.23 24.25 4.82
CA TYR A 162 -12.69 23.03 4.27
C TYR A 162 -11.29 22.73 4.83
N ALA A 163 -11.08 21.50 5.22
CA ALA A 163 -9.77 20.94 5.41
C ALA A 163 -9.34 20.19 4.14
N PHE A 164 -8.07 20.27 3.81
CA PHE A 164 -7.47 19.54 2.71
C PHE A 164 -6.35 18.68 3.30
N GLU A 165 -6.40 17.41 3.02
CA GLU A 165 -5.44 16.43 3.52
C GLU A 165 -4.95 15.57 2.37
N CYS A 166 -3.74 15.05 2.48
CA CYS A 166 -3.24 14.02 1.59
C CYS A 166 -2.38 13.03 2.36
N VAL A 167 -2.36 11.80 1.89
CA VAL A 167 -1.45 10.77 2.38
C VAL A 167 -0.31 10.64 1.39
N LEU A 168 0.92 10.85 1.86
CA LEU A 168 2.13 10.73 1.06
C LEU A 168 2.93 9.52 1.52
N LYS A 169 3.42 8.76 0.53
CA LYS A 169 4.40 7.69 0.75
C LYS A 169 5.74 8.11 0.16
N ASN A 170 6.80 8.03 0.95
CA ASN A 170 8.15 8.18 0.42
C ASN A 170 8.70 6.80 0.05
N ASN A 171 8.75 6.51 -1.23
CA ASN A 171 9.39 5.31 -1.78
C ASN A 171 10.88 5.54 -2.10
N GLY A 172 11.37 6.76 -1.93
CA GLY A 172 12.78 7.11 -2.17
C GLY A 172 13.72 6.65 -1.05
N ALA A 173 15.01 6.63 -1.35
CA ALA A 173 16.05 6.26 -0.40
C ALA A 173 16.38 7.38 0.60
N VAL A 174 16.06 8.64 0.26
CA VAL A 174 16.39 9.81 1.06
C VAL A 174 15.14 10.36 1.74
N THR A 175 15.27 10.72 3.02
CA THR A 175 14.20 11.43 3.75
C THR A 175 13.87 12.73 3.04
N GLN A 176 12.59 13.01 2.84
CA GLN A 176 12.09 14.19 2.17
C GLN A 176 11.17 14.99 3.06
N SER A 177 11.25 16.31 2.92
CA SER A 177 10.30 17.24 3.49
C SER A 177 9.34 17.69 2.40
N SER A 178 8.06 17.62 2.64
CA SER A 178 7.03 18.00 1.68
C SER A 178 6.02 18.95 2.30
N LYS A 179 5.33 19.71 1.45
CA LYS A 179 4.22 20.57 1.83
C LYS A 179 3.07 20.33 0.89
N LEU A 180 1.86 20.17 1.45
CA LEU A 180 0.64 20.22 0.66
C LEU A 180 0.41 21.67 0.24
N LYS A 181 0.27 21.91 -1.06
CA LYS A 181 -0.17 23.19 -1.63
C LYS A 181 -1.55 22.99 -2.25
N VAL A 182 -2.50 23.80 -1.84
CA VAL A 182 -3.85 23.80 -2.38
C VAL A 182 -4.11 25.14 -3.05
N GLU A 183 -4.61 25.11 -4.25
CA GLU A 183 -5.04 26.30 -4.99
C GLU A 183 -6.52 26.13 -5.37
N VAL A 184 -7.34 27.07 -4.96
CA VAL A 184 -8.73 27.14 -5.41
C VAL A 184 -8.85 28.25 -6.44
N LYS A 185 -9.38 27.92 -7.60
CA LYS A 185 -9.55 28.86 -8.72
C LYS A 185 -11.02 29.11 -8.99
N ASP A 186 -11.35 30.34 -9.41
CA ASP A 186 -12.66 30.65 -9.93
C ASP A 186 -12.85 30.10 -11.36
N ALA A 187 -14.04 30.30 -11.92
CA ALA A 187 -14.38 29.84 -13.26
C ALA A 187 -13.54 30.49 -14.38
N SER A 188 -12.87 31.60 -14.09
CA SER A 188 -11.96 32.31 -14.99
C SER A 188 -10.51 31.89 -14.82
N GLY A 189 -10.21 30.98 -13.87
CA GLY A 189 -8.88 30.45 -13.60
C GLY A 189 -8.04 31.31 -12.65
N PHE A 190 -8.59 32.36 -12.05
CA PHE A 190 -7.88 33.17 -11.05
C PHE A 190 -7.90 32.49 -9.68
N ASN A 191 -6.76 32.52 -9.00
CA ASN A 191 -6.66 31.99 -7.64
C ASN A 191 -7.53 32.84 -6.70
N VAL A 192 -8.45 32.17 -6.00
CA VAL A 192 -9.29 32.77 -4.93
C VAL A 192 -8.81 32.33 -3.55
N PHE A 193 -7.95 31.31 -3.49
CA PHE A 193 -7.29 30.81 -2.28
C PHE A 193 -5.99 30.09 -2.64
N SER A 194 -4.92 30.24 -1.84
CA SER A 194 -3.65 29.50 -1.96
C SER A 194 -2.91 29.47 -0.61
#